data_7af3e9973f3747b5da9613fdb8a03372
#
_entry.id   7af3e9973f3747b5da9613fdb8a03372
#
_cell.length_a   1.000
_cell.length_b   1.000
_cell.length_c   1.000
_cell.angle_alpha   90.00
_cell.angle_beta   90.00
_cell.angle_gamma   90.00
#
_symmetry.space_group_name_H-M   'P 1'
#
loop_
_entity.id
_entity.type
_entity.pdbx_description
1 polymer ?
#
loop_
_entity_poly.entity_id
_entity_poly.type
_entity_poly.pdbx_seq_one_letter_code
_entity_poly.pdbx_strand_id
1 'polypeptide(L)'
;MFTRRLLNTIKTICRAHRMIQHKLRIVSPVTLPFLTQVSCEANQKDEQPGIWDEEKLGHEFLIRQATTVNVNAATQLLTVTMIAIQDTSERLREALSKEICLVKQALEWGEDSTPPQHWDQLVAVRGSLCDLKHNLRVLLSYMDYAEKLATVAAEISYLSGNIAASDAICERIDHACRSCNAQKQQTHELQQTSLELQQQAIAAAPLLQDRLVEQPSQAVK
;
A
#
# COMPACT_ATOMS: atom_id res chain seq x y z
N MET A 1 2.39 -12.37 30.75
CA MET A 1 3.36 -12.18 29.63
C MET A 1 2.73 -11.60 28.36
N PHE A 2 1.44 -11.71 28.16
CA PHE A 2 0.71 -11.23 26.95
C PHE A 2 0.67 -9.68 26.82
N THR A 3 0.50 -8.97 27.92
CA THR A 3 0.35 -7.50 27.94
C THR A 3 1.61 -6.73 27.52
N ARG A 4 2.81 -7.24 27.80
CA ARG A 4 4.07 -6.60 27.37
C ARG A 4 4.33 -6.70 25.86
N ARG A 5 3.89 -7.79 25.22
CA ARG A 5 4.00 -7.95 23.76
C ARG A 5 3.06 -7.00 23.03
N LEU A 6 1.81 -6.84 23.51
CA LEU A 6 0.85 -5.91 22.95
C LEU A 6 1.34 -4.44 23.04
N LEU A 7 1.91 -4.05 24.17
CA LEU A 7 2.43 -2.69 24.35
C LEU A 7 3.63 -2.37 23.44
N ASN A 8 4.49 -3.36 23.20
CA ASN A 8 5.61 -3.19 22.27
C ASN A 8 5.15 -3.12 20.81
N THR A 9 4.13 -3.88 20.43
CA THR A 9 3.54 -3.81 19.10
C THR A 9 2.87 -2.45 18.84
N ILE A 10 2.13 -1.93 19.83
CA ILE A 10 1.52 -0.59 19.75
C ILE A 10 2.59 0.51 19.66
N LYS A 11 3.69 0.42 20.42
CA LYS A 11 4.81 1.38 20.35
C LYS A 11 5.52 1.35 19.00
N THR A 12 5.64 0.17 18.37
CA THR A 12 6.23 0.01 17.05
C THR A 12 5.32 0.59 15.98
N ILE A 13 4.01 0.38 16.07
CA ILE A 13 2.99 0.96 15.17
C ILE A 13 2.96 2.49 15.30
N CYS A 14 3.00 3.03 16.53
CA CYS A 14 3.05 4.48 16.74
C CYS A 14 4.36 5.12 16.23
N ARG A 15 5.49 4.39 16.29
CA ARG A 15 6.77 4.85 15.72
C ARG A 15 6.75 4.86 14.20
N ALA A 16 6.20 3.82 13.58
CA ALA A 16 6.01 3.74 12.13
C ALA A 16 5.06 4.86 11.64
N HIS A 17 3.96 5.11 12.35
CA HIS A 17 3.02 6.19 12.04
C HIS A 17 3.67 7.58 12.10
N ARG A 18 4.57 7.82 13.08
CA ARG A 18 5.30 9.10 13.21
C ARG A 18 6.32 9.29 12.07
N MET A 19 6.94 8.22 11.59
CA MET A 19 7.86 8.25 10.45
C MET A 19 7.12 8.50 9.13
N ILE A 20 5.92 7.96 8.96
CA ILE A 20 5.07 8.18 7.79
C ILE A 20 4.60 9.64 7.75
N GLN A 21 4.19 10.22 8.87
CA GLN A 21 3.77 11.63 8.93
C GLN A 21 4.92 12.61 8.62
N HIS A 22 6.15 12.27 8.96
CA HIS A 22 7.31 13.11 8.63
C HIS A 22 7.66 13.09 7.14
N LYS A 23 7.42 11.99 6.44
CA LYS A 23 7.65 11.89 4.99
C LYS A 23 6.51 12.46 4.14
N LEU A 24 5.27 12.46 4.65
CA LEU A 24 4.11 13.04 3.97
C LEU A 24 4.09 14.59 3.97
N ARG A 25 4.97 15.24 4.74
CA ARG A 25 5.10 16.73 4.74
C ARG A 25 5.82 17.32 3.54
N ILE A 26 6.37 16.51 2.63
CA ILE A 26 7.14 16.96 1.47
C ILE A 26 6.36 16.83 0.14
N VAL A 27 5.16 16.24 0.17
CA VAL A 27 4.29 16.22 -0.99
C VAL A 27 3.36 17.41 -0.90
N SER A 28 3.49 18.34 -1.86
CA SER A 28 2.62 19.51 -2.06
C SER A 28 1.14 19.14 -1.89
N PRO A 29 0.30 20.07 -1.40
CA PRO A 29 -1.11 19.84 -1.27
C PRO A 29 -1.71 19.70 -2.67
N VAL A 30 -1.75 18.48 -3.19
CA VAL A 30 -2.72 18.12 -4.20
C VAL A 30 -4.06 18.27 -3.49
N THR A 31 -4.72 19.39 -3.73
CA THR A 31 -6.09 19.63 -3.36
C THR A 31 -6.90 18.41 -3.78
N LEU A 32 -7.26 17.58 -2.82
CA LEU A 32 -8.26 16.53 -2.98
C LEU A 32 -9.63 17.22 -3.16
N PRO A 33 -10.18 17.31 -4.38
CA PRO A 33 -11.54 17.80 -4.57
C PRO A 33 -12.53 16.64 -4.44
N PHE A 34 -12.52 15.94 -3.31
CA PHE A 34 -13.52 14.89 -3.09
C PHE A 34 -13.86 14.66 -1.61
N LEU A 35 -13.95 15.76 -0.85
CA LEU A 35 -14.89 15.85 0.24
C LEU A 35 -16.17 16.44 -0.35
N THR A 36 -16.87 15.70 -1.20
CA THR A 36 -18.29 15.93 -1.34
C THR A 36 -18.87 15.69 0.04
N GLN A 37 -19.03 16.81 0.77
CA GLN A 37 -20.08 16.91 1.76
C GLN A 37 -21.28 16.15 1.21
N VAL A 38 -21.59 15.00 1.82
CA VAL A 38 -22.95 14.54 1.81
C VAL A 38 -23.70 15.61 2.58
N SER A 39 -24.11 16.65 1.85
CA SER A 39 -25.10 17.60 2.31
C SER A 39 -26.33 16.76 2.60
N CYS A 40 -26.52 16.39 3.86
CA CYS A 40 -27.84 16.14 4.33
C CYS A 40 -28.58 17.45 4.08
N GLU A 41 -29.34 17.53 3.01
CA GLU A 41 -30.42 18.51 2.89
C GLU A 41 -31.39 18.24 4.03
N ALA A 42 -31.02 18.73 5.21
CA ALA A 42 -31.95 18.96 6.27
C ALA A 42 -32.89 20.04 5.74
N ASN A 43 -34.07 19.62 5.42
CA ASN A 43 -35.23 20.47 5.20
C ASN A 43 -35.32 21.41 6.42
N GLN A 44 -34.76 22.62 6.32
CA GLN A 44 -34.86 23.66 7.31
C GLN A 44 -36.29 24.11 7.37
N LYS A 45 -37.11 23.41 8.16
CA LYS A 45 -38.25 24.04 8.83
C LYS A 45 -37.71 24.68 10.08
N ASP A 46 -38.01 25.98 10.24
CA ASP A 46 -37.70 26.79 11.40
C ASP A 46 -38.01 26.05 12.70
N GLU A 47 -37.02 25.37 13.27
CA GLU A 47 -37.09 24.79 14.60
C GLU A 47 -36.38 25.74 15.56
N GLN A 48 -37.16 26.29 16.48
CA GLN A 48 -36.69 27.11 17.61
C GLN A 48 -35.60 26.37 18.38
N PRO A 49 -34.47 27.04 18.69
CA PRO A 49 -33.39 26.43 19.47
C PRO A 49 -33.85 26.26 20.92
N GLY A 50 -34.13 25.06 21.34
CA GLY A 50 -34.31 24.80 22.78
C GLY A 50 -35.20 23.67 23.22
N ILE A 51 -35.91 22.98 22.37
CA ILE A 51 -36.71 21.84 22.80
C ILE A 51 -36.00 20.55 22.42
N TRP A 52 -35.40 19.91 23.41
CA TRP A 52 -34.86 18.55 23.27
C TRP A 52 -36.05 17.62 23.02
N ASP A 53 -36.11 17.07 21.82
CA ASP A 53 -37.12 16.08 21.42
C ASP A 53 -36.73 14.74 22.07
N GLU A 54 -37.58 14.28 23.01
CA GLU A 54 -37.32 13.06 23.75
C GLU A 54 -37.24 11.82 22.85
N GLU A 55 -37.94 11.83 21.69
CA GLU A 55 -37.85 10.79 20.67
C GLU A 55 -36.43 10.72 20.03
N LYS A 56 -35.75 11.86 19.93
CA LYS A 56 -34.37 11.92 19.41
C LYS A 56 -33.31 11.37 20.39
N LEU A 57 -33.66 11.12 21.64
CA LEU A 57 -32.82 10.50 22.65
C LEU A 57 -33.08 9.00 22.82
N GLY A 58 -33.96 8.43 22.03
CA GLY A 58 -34.23 6.99 22.02
C GLY A 58 -32.99 6.18 21.66
N HIS A 59 -32.80 5.02 22.31
CA HIS A 59 -31.62 4.13 22.07
C HIS A 59 -31.46 3.76 20.59
N GLU A 60 -32.54 3.58 19.87
CA GLU A 60 -32.55 3.26 18.45
C GLU A 60 -31.93 4.39 17.61
N PHE A 61 -32.29 5.62 17.89
CA PHE A 61 -31.72 6.80 17.21
C PHE A 61 -30.25 6.92 17.49
N LEU A 62 -29.80 6.75 18.75
CA LEU A 62 -28.39 6.79 19.13
C LEU A 62 -27.57 5.68 18.47
N ILE A 63 -28.15 4.47 18.35
CA ILE A 63 -27.53 3.35 17.63
C ILE A 63 -27.35 3.70 16.14
N ARG A 64 -28.35 4.26 15.49
CA ARG A 64 -28.25 4.68 14.08
C ARG A 64 -27.18 5.77 13.87
N GLN A 65 -27.12 6.75 14.77
CA GLN A 65 -26.09 7.79 14.73
C GLN A 65 -24.68 7.19 14.88
N ALA A 66 -24.47 6.35 15.88
CA ALA A 66 -23.19 5.67 16.10
C ALA A 66 -22.80 4.78 14.90
N THR A 67 -23.77 4.10 14.29
CA THR A 67 -23.57 3.30 13.08
C THR A 67 -23.10 4.15 11.91
N THR A 68 -23.70 5.33 11.69
CA THR A 68 -23.28 6.25 10.62
C THR A 68 -21.82 6.71 10.80
N VAL A 69 -21.43 7.05 12.03
CA VAL A 69 -20.05 7.41 12.34
C VAL A 69 -19.10 6.24 12.06
N ASN A 70 -19.47 5.02 12.45
CA ASN A 70 -18.68 3.81 12.23
C ASN A 70 -18.48 3.52 10.73
N VAL A 71 -19.55 3.63 9.92
CA VAL A 71 -19.49 3.46 8.46
C VAL A 71 -18.54 4.47 7.83
N ASN A 72 -18.63 5.74 8.23
CA ASN A 72 -17.73 6.77 7.71
C ASN A 72 -16.27 6.50 8.07
N ALA A 73 -15.98 6.12 9.32
CA ALA A 73 -14.63 5.79 9.76
C ALA A 73 -14.07 4.56 9.03
N ALA A 74 -14.87 3.50 8.89
CA ALA A 74 -14.47 2.29 8.16
C ALA A 74 -14.20 2.57 6.68
N THR A 75 -15.05 3.36 6.04
CA THR A 75 -14.90 3.78 4.64
C THR A 75 -13.63 4.62 4.43
N GLN A 76 -13.32 5.53 5.35
CA GLN A 76 -12.11 6.34 5.30
C GLN A 76 -10.85 5.46 5.45
N LEU A 77 -10.84 4.55 6.43
CA LEU A 77 -9.71 3.64 6.64
C LEU A 77 -9.46 2.79 5.39
N LEU A 78 -10.52 2.20 4.82
CA LEU A 78 -10.44 1.39 3.60
C LEU A 78 -9.85 2.20 2.43
N THR A 79 -10.33 3.44 2.25
CA THR A 79 -9.90 4.32 1.15
C THR A 79 -8.43 4.74 1.31
N VAL A 80 -8.03 5.17 2.50
CA VAL A 80 -6.64 5.60 2.76
C VAL A 80 -5.67 4.44 2.62
N THR A 81 -6.05 3.25 3.11
CA THR A 81 -5.21 2.05 2.96
C THR A 81 -5.08 1.64 1.50
N MET A 82 -6.16 1.70 0.71
CA MET A 82 -6.12 1.43 -0.73
C MET A 82 -5.18 2.40 -1.47
N ILE A 83 -5.26 3.70 -1.19
CA ILE A 83 -4.38 4.72 -1.80
C ILE A 83 -2.92 4.45 -1.43
N ALA A 84 -2.63 4.13 -0.16
CA ALA A 84 -1.28 3.82 0.29
C ALA A 84 -0.70 2.56 -0.41
N ILE A 85 -1.54 1.55 -0.66
CA ILE A 85 -1.15 0.35 -1.43
C ILE A 85 -0.85 0.73 -2.88
N GLN A 86 -1.67 1.56 -3.52
CA GLN A 86 -1.46 2.02 -4.89
C GLN A 86 -0.13 2.76 -5.04
N ASP A 87 0.12 3.77 -4.19
CA ASP A 87 1.36 4.55 -4.19
C ASP A 87 2.60 3.67 -3.96
N THR A 88 2.55 2.79 -2.96
CA THR A 88 3.67 1.90 -2.65
C THR A 88 3.91 0.89 -3.76
N SER A 89 2.86 0.37 -4.40
CA SER A 89 2.95 -0.55 -5.54
C SER A 89 3.54 0.13 -6.77
N GLU A 90 3.19 1.39 -7.04
CA GLU A 90 3.76 2.17 -8.14
C GLU A 90 5.26 2.40 -7.94
N ARG A 91 5.67 2.85 -6.76
CA ARG A 91 7.09 3.01 -6.41
C ARG A 91 7.87 1.70 -6.48
N LEU A 92 7.22 0.57 -6.11
CA LEU A 92 7.82 -0.75 -6.23
C LEU A 92 8.03 -1.14 -7.71
N ARG A 93 7.06 -0.85 -8.59
CA ARG A 93 7.19 -1.10 -10.04
C ARG A 93 8.28 -0.23 -10.67
N GLU A 94 8.39 1.03 -10.29
CA GLU A 94 9.46 1.92 -10.73
C GLU A 94 10.85 1.38 -10.33
N ALA A 95 11.00 0.95 -9.08
CA ALA A 95 12.25 0.39 -8.58
C ALA A 95 12.59 -0.94 -9.27
N LEU A 96 11.60 -1.82 -9.54
CA LEU A 96 11.78 -3.05 -10.31
C LEU A 96 12.20 -2.76 -11.75
N SER A 97 11.56 -1.81 -12.43
CA SER A 97 11.92 -1.39 -13.79
C SER A 97 13.35 -0.86 -13.85
N LYS A 98 13.76 -0.11 -12.83
CA LYS A 98 15.15 0.38 -12.72
C LYS A 98 16.13 -0.77 -12.49
N GLU A 99 15.82 -1.74 -11.63
CA GLU A 99 16.65 -2.94 -11.42
C GLU A 99 16.80 -3.72 -12.73
N ILE A 100 15.70 -3.97 -13.44
CA ILE A 100 15.69 -4.65 -14.74
C ILE A 100 16.60 -3.94 -15.75
N CYS A 101 16.52 -2.62 -15.83
CA CYS A 101 17.36 -1.82 -16.73
C CYS A 101 18.85 -1.97 -16.37
N LEU A 102 19.20 -1.83 -15.08
CA LEU A 102 20.59 -1.95 -14.61
C LEU A 102 21.15 -3.35 -14.85
N VAL A 103 20.37 -4.41 -14.59
CA VAL A 103 20.83 -5.79 -14.83
C VAL A 103 21.04 -6.06 -16.31
N LYS A 104 20.14 -5.58 -17.20
CA LYS A 104 20.32 -5.70 -18.64
C LYS A 104 21.58 -5.00 -19.13
N GLN A 105 21.83 -3.79 -18.70
CA GLN A 105 23.04 -3.04 -19.06
C GLN A 105 24.32 -3.76 -18.60
N ALA A 106 24.32 -4.31 -17.38
CA ALA A 106 25.47 -5.08 -16.88
C ALA A 106 25.71 -6.36 -17.70
N LEU A 107 24.64 -7.03 -18.16
CA LEU A 107 24.75 -8.18 -19.05
C LEU A 107 25.33 -7.82 -20.44
N GLU A 108 24.93 -6.65 -20.98
CA GLU A 108 25.42 -6.18 -22.30
C GLU A 108 26.88 -5.75 -22.25
N TRP A 109 27.32 -5.08 -21.17
CA TRP A 109 28.71 -4.61 -21.05
C TRP A 109 29.70 -5.71 -20.66
N GLY A 110 29.21 -6.73 -19.95
CA GLY A 110 30.04 -7.73 -19.29
C GLY A 110 30.62 -7.24 -17.97
N GLU A 111 31.10 -8.17 -17.15
CA GLU A 111 31.53 -7.90 -15.77
C GLU A 111 32.74 -6.94 -15.73
N ASP A 112 33.74 -7.16 -16.59
CA ASP A 112 34.96 -6.37 -16.63
C ASP A 112 34.77 -4.93 -17.17
N SER A 113 33.72 -4.70 -17.94
CA SER A 113 33.45 -3.40 -18.58
C SER A 113 32.39 -2.58 -17.82
N THR A 114 31.77 -3.15 -16.80
CA THR A 114 30.75 -2.47 -16.02
C THR A 114 31.36 -1.50 -15.01
N PRO A 115 31.03 -0.18 -15.06
CA PRO A 115 31.58 0.81 -14.13
C PRO A 115 31.22 0.50 -12.66
N PRO A 116 32.09 0.76 -11.68
CA PRO A 116 31.83 0.56 -10.26
C PRO A 116 30.55 1.27 -9.78
N GLN A 117 30.30 2.50 -10.27
CA GLN A 117 29.11 3.29 -9.92
C GLN A 117 27.80 2.59 -10.32
N HIS A 118 27.83 1.75 -11.34
CA HIS A 118 26.68 0.98 -11.78
C HIS A 118 26.30 -0.09 -10.74
N TRP A 119 27.29 -0.76 -10.18
CA TRP A 119 27.10 -1.73 -9.09
C TRP A 119 26.58 -1.08 -7.83
N ASP A 120 27.09 0.11 -7.46
CA ASP A 120 26.57 0.88 -6.32
C ASP A 120 25.10 1.25 -6.51
N GLN A 121 24.71 1.65 -7.73
CA GLN A 121 23.31 1.94 -8.05
C GLN A 121 22.43 0.67 -7.95
N LEU A 122 22.92 -0.46 -8.42
CA LEU A 122 22.18 -1.73 -8.33
C LEU A 122 21.96 -2.15 -6.88
N VAL A 123 22.99 -2.02 -6.04
CA VAL A 123 22.89 -2.30 -4.59
C VAL A 123 21.88 -1.37 -3.92
N ALA A 124 21.94 -0.06 -4.23
CA ALA A 124 21.00 0.93 -3.68
C ALA A 124 19.54 0.65 -4.09
N VAL A 125 19.31 0.28 -5.36
CA VAL A 125 17.97 -0.08 -5.85
C VAL A 125 17.46 -1.35 -5.17
N ARG A 126 18.31 -2.37 -4.99
CA ARG A 126 17.94 -3.62 -4.28
C ARG A 126 17.60 -3.38 -2.81
N GLY A 127 18.33 -2.50 -2.13
CA GLY A 127 17.97 -2.04 -0.78
C GLY A 127 16.59 -1.42 -0.73
N SER A 128 16.32 -0.46 -1.64
CA SER A 128 15.00 0.18 -1.77
C SER A 128 13.88 -0.83 -2.09
N LEU A 129 14.14 -1.82 -2.95
CA LEU A 129 13.18 -2.89 -3.26
C LEU A 129 12.83 -3.73 -2.04
N CYS A 130 13.80 -4.03 -1.17
CA CYS A 130 13.57 -4.77 0.06
C CYS A 130 12.60 -4.01 0.99
N ASP A 131 12.85 -2.70 1.18
CA ASP A 131 12.02 -1.83 2.02
C ASP A 131 10.61 -1.67 1.45
N LEU A 132 10.47 -1.46 0.14
CA LEU A 132 9.18 -1.32 -0.53
C LEU A 132 8.36 -2.61 -0.47
N LYS A 133 8.98 -3.77 -0.68
CA LYS A 133 8.33 -5.08 -0.52
C LYS A 133 7.87 -5.33 0.92
N HIS A 134 8.66 -4.90 1.90
CA HIS A 134 8.26 -4.99 3.31
C HIS A 134 7.07 -4.09 3.61
N ASN A 135 7.13 -2.82 3.20
CA ASN A 135 6.07 -1.85 3.42
C ASN A 135 4.76 -2.27 2.75
N LEU A 136 4.82 -2.78 1.52
CA LEU A 136 3.64 -3.29 0.81
C LEU A 136 2.99 -4.46 1.56
N ARG A 137 3.78 -5.41 2.09
CA ARG A 137 3.25 -6.51 2.91
C ARG A 137 2.51 -6.01 4.16
N VAL A 138 3.07 -5.02 4.84
CA VAL A 138 2.43 -4.40 6.02
C VAL A 138 1.12 -3.72 5.63
N LEU A 139 1.10 -2.96 4.53
CA LEU A 139 -0.11 -2.29 4.04
C LEU A 139 -1.20 -3.28 3.61
N LEU A 140 -0.83 -4.39 2.98
CA LEU A 140 -1.77 -5.46 2.65
C LEU A 140 -2.40 -6.09 3.90
N SER A 141 -1.61 -6.25 4.98
CA SER A 141 -2.17 -6.69 6.27
C SER A 141 -3.14 -5.67 6.87
N TYR A 142 -2.87 -4.37 6.73
CA TYR A 142 -3.83 -3.33 7.12
C TYR A 142 -5.11 -3.40 6.29
N MET A 143 -5.00 -3.69 4.99
CA MET A 143 -6.17 -3.82 4.11
C MET A 143 -7.09 -4.95 4.56
N ASP A 144 -6.52 -6.11 4.97
CA ASP A 144 -7.30 -7.23 5.48
C ASP A 144 -8.11 -6.84 6.74
N TYR A 145 -7.56 -5.99 7.61
CA TYR A 145 -8.28 -5.47 8.78
C TYR A 145 -9.29 -4.39 8.42
N ALA A 146 -8.95 -3.51 7.47
CA ALA A 146 -9.87 -2.48 7.00
C ALA A 146 -11.11 -3.08 6.32
N GLU A 147 -10.93 -4.13 5.53
CA GLU A 147 -12.00 -4.89 4.89
C GLU A 147 -12.92 -5.55 5.94
N LYS A 148 -12.36 -6.22 6.94
CA LYS A 148 -13.13 -6.81 8.04
C LYS A 148 -13.94 -5.76 8.80
N LEU A 149 -13.32 -4.61 9.12
CA LEU A 149 -14.01 -3.51 9.79
C LEU A 149 -15.16 -2.97 8.93
N ALA A 150 -14.92 -2.78 7.64
CA ALA A 150 -15.92 -2.31 6.69
C ALA A 150 -17.08 -3.30 6.53
N THR A 151 -16.79 -4.61 6.50
CA THR A 151 -17.82 -5.66 6.45
C THR A 151 -18.72 -5.63 7.70
N VAL A 152 -18.13 -5.55 8.89
CA VAL A 152 -18.89 -5.44 10.14
C VAL A 152 -19.71 -4.14 10.16
N ALA A 153 -19.16 -3.03 9.66
CA ALA A 153 -19.91 -1.78 9.55
C ALA A 153 -21.10 -1.87 8.60
N ALA A 154 -20.96 -2.60 7.48
CA ALA A 154 -22.05 -2.88 6.55
C ALA A 154 -23.18 -3.70 7.23
N GLU A 155 -22.81 -4.76 7.96
CA GLU A 155 -23.76 -5.61 8.68
C GLU A 155 -24.55 -4.82 9.74
N ILE A 156 -23.86 -4.02 10.55
CA ILE A 156 -24.53 -3.17 11.56
C ILE A 156 -25.44 -2.15 10.90
N SER A 157 -25.03 -1.56 9.77
CA SER A 157 -25.86 -0.63 9.01
C SER A 157 -27.15 -1.27 8.51
N TYR A 158 -27.04 -2.48 7.98
CA TYR A 158 -28.20 -3.25 7.55
C TYR A 158 -29.16 -3.53 8.72
N LEU A 159 -28.63 -4.00 9.86
CA LEU A 159 -29.42 -4.28 11.06
C LEU A 159 -30.09 -3.03 11.64
N SER A 160 -29.45 -1.86 11.52
CA SER A 160 -30.04 -0.58 11.96
C SER A 160 -31.04 0.03 10.97
N GLY A 161 -31.34 -0.67 9.87
CA GLY A 161 -32.26 -0.21 8.83
C GLY A 161 -31.68 0.82 7.85
N ASN A 162 -30.36 1.10 7.93
CA ASN A 162 -29.69 2.00 6.99
C ASN A 162 -29.13 1.22 5.79
N ILE A 163 -30.04 0.68 4.96
CA ILE A 163 -29.71 -0.18 3.82
C ILE A 163 -28.83 0.54 2.82
N ALA A 164 -29.10 1.81 2.52
CA ALA A 164 -28.32 2.58 1.56
C ALA A 164 -26.84 2.74 1.98
N ALA A 165 -26.57 2.92 3.28
CA ALA A 165 -25.20 2.98 3.78
C ALA A 165 -24.52 1.61 3.75
N SER A 166 -25.26 0.52 4.00
CA SER A 166 -24.77 -0.85 3.87
C SER A 166 -24.36 -1.14 2.43
N ASP A 167 -25.20 -0.83 1.45
CA ASP A 167 -24.92 -1.05 0.03
C ASP A 167 -23.69 -0.22 -0.43
N ALA A 168 -23.64 1.05 -0.05
CA ALA A 168 -22.55 1.94 -0.42
C ALA A 168 -21.18 1.45 0.12
N ILE A 169 -21.13 0.90 1.34
CA ILE A 169 -19.87 0.39 1.89
C ILE A 169 -19.50 -0.94 1.24
N CYS A 170 -20.46 -1.81 0.89
CA CYS A 170 -20.20 -3.03 0.13
C CYS A 170 -19.58 -2.73 -1.25
N GLU A 171 -20.12 -1.77 -1.99
CA GLU A 171 -19.54 -1.33 -3.27
C GLU A 171 -18.08 -0.83 -3.10
N ARG A 172 -17.81 -0.13 -1.99
CA ARG A 172 -16.44 0.33 -1.67
C ARG A 172 -15.49 -0.81 -1.36
N ILE A 173 -15.94 -1.82 -0.64
CA ILE A 173 -15.15 -3.03 -0.36
C ILE A 173 -14.80 -3.71 -1.69
N ASP A 174 -15.77 -3.94 -2.56
CA ASP A 174 -15.55 -4.56 -3.86
C ASP A 174 -14.59 -3.76 -4.74
N HIS A 175 -14.71 -2.44 -4.74
CA HIS A 175 -13.79 -1.58 -5.47
C HIS A 175 -12.36 -1.69 -4.93
N ALA A 176 -12.19 -1.64 -3.61
CA ALA A 176 -10.89 -1.74 -2.97
C ALA A 176 -10.22 -3.09 -3.23
N CYS A 177 -10.96 -4.20 -3.12
CA CYS A 177 -10.48 -5.55 -3.41
C CYS A 177 -10.03 -5.68 -4.87
N ARG A 178 -10.83 -5.21 -5.83
CA ARG A 178 -10.45 -5.22 -7.26
C ARG A 178 -9.20 -4.40 -7.53
N SER A 179 -9.10 -3.19 -6.95
CA SER A 179 -7.94 -2.33 -7.09
C SER A 179 -6.68 -2.99 -6.52
N CYS A 180 -6.74 -3.54 -5.31
CA CYS A 180 -5.60 -4.23 -4.69
C CYS A 180 -5.15 -5.45 -5.50
N ASN A 181 -6.09 -6.23 -6.04
CA ASN A 181 -5.77 -7.38 -6.88
C ASN A 181 -5.10 -6.97 -8.19
N ALA A 182 -5.55 -5.89 -8.83
CA ALA A 182 -4.91 -5.34 -10.02
C ALA A 182 -3.47 -4.89 -9.73
N GLN A 183 -3.22 -4.20 -8.60
CA GLN A 183 -1.88 -3.80 -8.18
C GLN A 183 -0.96 -5.01 -7.91
N LYS A 184 -1.48 -6.05 -7.25
CA LYS A 184 -0.74 -7.30 -7.01
C LYS A 184 -0.33 -7.98 -8.32
N GLN A 185 -1.26 -8.06 -9.29
CA GLN A 185 -1.00 -8.68 -10.58
C GLN A 185 0.09 -7.95 -11.37
N GLN A 186 -0.04 -6.63 -11.52
CA GLN A 186 0.94 -5.81 -12.23
C GLN A 186 2.34 -5.87 -11.60
N THR A 187 2.40 -5.88 -10.27
CA THR A 187 3.67 -5.99 -9.54
C THR A 187 4.28 -7.38 -9.70
N HIS A 188 3.46 -8.43 -9.71
CA HIS A 188 3.91 -9.80 -9.87
C HIS A 188 4.56 -10.03 -11.24
N GLU A 189 3.98 -9.51 -12.31
CA GLU A 189 4.52 -9.61 -13.67
C GLU A 189 5.94 -9.02 -13.78
N LEU A 190 6.16 -7.83 -13.20
CA LEU A 190 7.49 -7.22 -13.17
C LEU A 190 8.48 -7.97 -12.27
N GLN A 191 8.02 -8.51 -11.14
CA GLN A 191 8.85 -9.34 -10.27
C GLN A 191 9.32 -10.61 -10.98
N GLN A 192 8.44 -11.24 -11.74
CA GLN A 192 8.77 -12.41 -12.53
C GLN A 192 9.83 -12.09 -13.59
N THR A 193 9.66 -11.00 -14.33
CA THR A 193 10.64 -10.53 -15.31
C THR A 193 12.01 -10.23 -14.67
N SER A 194 12.03 -9.60 -13.47
CA SER A 194 13.27 -9.36 -12.73
C SER A 194 13.96 -10.65 -12.32
N LEU A 195 13.21 -11.66 -11.84
CA LEU A 195 13.74 -12.96 -11.46
C LEU A 195 14.34 -13.72 -12.65
N GLU A 196 13.66 -13.70 -13.81
CA GLU A 196 14.16 -14.34 -15.04
C GLU A 196 15.48 -13.73 -15.49
N LEU A 197 15.61 -12.40 -15.44
CA LEU A 197 16.86 -11.72 -15.77
C LEU A 197 17.98 -12.02 -14.77
N GLN A 198 17.66 -12.09 -13.48
CA GLN A 198 18.66 -12.49 -12.47
C GLN A 198 19.16 -13.92 -12.70
N GLN A 199 18.28 -14.85 -13.08
CA GLN A 199 18.65 -16.22 -13.42
C GLN A 199 19.55 -16.24 -14.67
N GLN A 200 19.26 -15.44 -15.70
CA GLN A 200 20.11 -15.30 -16.87
C GLN A 200 21.48 -14.75 -16.52
N ALA A 201 21.56 -13.74 -15.65
CA ALA A 201 22.82 -13.17 -15.18
C ALA A 201 23.68 -14.19 -14.42
N ILE A 202 23.04 -15.01 -13.55
CA ILE A 202 23.75 -16.08 -12.83
C ILE A 202 24.24 -17.17 -13.80
N ALA A 203 23.44 -17.54 -14.79
CA ALA A 203 23.80 -18.54 -15.79
C ALA A 203 24.93 -18.07 -16.72
N ALA A 204 25.05 -16.77 -16.97
CA ALA A 204 26.11 -16.19 -17.78
C ALA A 204 27.46 -16.09 -17.01
N ALA A 205 27.44 -15.98 -15.71
CA ALA A 205 28.63 -15.84 -14.87
C ALA A 205 29.65 -16.99 -14.99
N PRO A 206 29.30 -18.29 -15.00
CA PRO A 206 30.26 -19.39 -15.14
C PRO A 206 30.92 -19.47 -16.53
N LEU A 207 30.21 -19.03 -17.58
CA LEU A 207 30.79 -18.97 -18.93
C LEU A 207 31.89 -17.91 -19.08
N LEU A 208 31.90 -16.92 -18.22
CA LEU A 208 32.96 -15.91 -18.13
C LEU A 208 34.17 -16.43 -17.37
N GLN A 209 33.99 -17.25 -16.35
CA GLN A 209 35.06 -17.89 -15.59
C GLN A 209 35.87 -18.87 -16.44
N ASP A 210 35.24 -19.65 -17.31
CA ASP A 210 35.93 -20.57 -18.22
C ASP A 210 36.79 -19.84 -19.29
N ARG A 211 36.36 -18.67 -19.75
CA ARG A 211 37.15 -17.84 -20.69
C ARG A 211 38.40 -17.25 -20.06
N LEU A 212 38.41 -16.98 -18.77
CA LEU A 212 39.60 -16.48 -18.06
C LEU A 212 40.64 -17.56 -17.82
N VAL A 213 40.23 -18.83 -17.80
CA VAL A 213 41.14 -19.99 -17.66
C VAL A 213 41.80 -20.37 -19.00
N GLU A 214 41.20 -20.04 -20.15
CA GLU A 214 41.72 -20.36 -21.48
C GLU A 214 42.68 -19.33 -22.07
N GLN A 215 43.07 -18.27 -21.39
CA GLN A 215 44.18 -17.43 -21.82
C GLN A 215 45.53 -17.99 -21.29
N PRO A 216 46.23 -18.87 -22.06
CA PRO A 216 47.54 -19.27 -21.67
C PRO A 216 48.50 -18.12 -21.86
N SER A 217 49.19 -17.77 -20.79
CA SER A 217 50.47 -17.11 -20.69
C SER A 217 51.24 -17.04 -22.02
N GLN A 218 50.95 -16.06 -22.89
CA GLN A 218 51.81 -15.67 -24.00
C GLN A 218 52.34 -14.27 -23.74
N ALA A 219 53.25 -14.14 -22.81
CA ALA A 219 54.20 -13.02 -22.76
C ALA A 219 55.37 -13.34 -21.85
N VAL A 220 56.32 -14.13 -22.30
CA VAL A 220 57.76 -13.93 -21.99
C VAL A 220 58.58 -14.59 -23.10
N LYS A 221 59.02 -13.82 -24.05
CA LYS A 221 60.34 -13.93 -24.69
C LYS A 221 60.78 -12.56 -25.10
#